data_55bde354c69cb823cbef0deca5cb3fb7
#
_entry.id   55bde354c69cb823cbef0deca5cb3fb7
#
_cell.length_a   1.000
_cell.length_b   1.000
_cell.length_c   1.000
_cell.angle_alpha   90.00
_cell.angle_beta   90.00
_cell.angle_gamma   90.00
#
_symmetry.space_group_name_H-M   'P 1'
#
loop_
_entity.id
_entity.type
_entity.pdbx_description
1 polymer ?
#
loop_
_entity_poly.entity_id
_entity_poly.type
_entity_poly.pdbx_seq_one_letter_code
_entity_poly.pdbx_strand_id
1 'polypeptide(L)'
;MKPFPKTPSFDLTGKKALVTGASSGIGLGCAIALAEKGAEVALASRNKKDLFELHNYIQSQGWKSKILAIDITNVQKTSRLVSKNGPFEILLNSAGQARHSPALDTTPHDFDAVMNVNLRGAYFLTQTVAKQLVKHAKKGSLINISSQMAHVGGIDRAAYCASKAAVEGFTKAMAIELGKNGIRINTICPTFILTPLTKASFNDPIKKKWILEKIKLGRAGKVEDVMGAAIYLASDASSLVTGSSIMVDGGWTAG
;
A
#
# COMPACT_ATOMS: atom_id res chain seq x y z
N MET A 1 -3.45 -42.52 9.67
CA MET A 1 -4.16 -41.35 10.25
C MET A 1 -4.42 -40.33 9.16
N LYS A 2 -5.62 -39.76 9.07
CA LYS A 2 -5.84 -38.59 8.19
C LYS A 2 -4.99 -37.41 8.69
N PRO A 3 -4.22 -36.73 7.83
CA PRO A 3 -3.43 -35.59 8.28
C PRO A 3 -4.37 -34.45 8.71
N PHE A 4 -4.12 -33.89 9.89
CA PHE A 4 -4.82 -32.69 10.33
C PHE A 4 -4.30 -31.46 9.56
N PRO A 5 -5.16 -30.46 9.27
CA PRO A 5 -4.72 -29.21 8.63
C PRO A 5 -3.74 -28.47 9.53
N LYS A 6 -2.78 -27.77 8.91
CA LYS A 6 -1.82 -26.90 9.62
C LYS A 6 -2.10 -25.45 9.28
N THR A 7 -1.92 -24.56 10.25
CA THR A 7 -2.02 -23.11 10.04
C THR A 7 -0.98 -22.66 9.00
N PRO A 8 -1.38 -21.92 7.97
CA PRO A 8 -0.44 -21.35 7.00
C PRO A 8 0.55 -20.39 7.64
N SER A 9 1.75 -20.30 7.06
CA SER A 9 2.82 -19.47 7.60
C SER A 9 2.63 -17.99 7.29
N PHE A 10 3.03 -17.14 8.24
CA PHE A 10 3.22 -15.69 8.09
C PHE A 10 4.69 -15.32 7.83
N ASP A 11 5.57 -16.30 7.75
CA ASP A 11 7.00 -16.11 7.48
C ASP A 11 7.22 -15.65 6.02
N LEU A 12 8.11 -14.67 5.85
CA LEU A 12 8.47 -14.10 4.57
C LEU A 12 9.96 -14.32 4.24
N THR A 13 10.63 -15.19 4.98
CA THR A 13 12.04 -15.54 4.77
C THR A 13 12.29 -15.96 3.32
N GLY A 14 13.32 -15.38 2.71
CA GLY A 14 13.67 -15.63 1.31
C GLY A 14 12.83 -14.88 0.27
N LYS A 15 11.80 -14.12 0.67
CA LYS A 15 11.02 -13.28 -0.24
C LYS A 15 11.66 -11.90 -0.39
N LYS A 16 11.57 -11.34 -1.61
CA LYS A 16 11.95 -9.94 -1.89
C LYS A 16 10.70 -9.08 -1.96
N ALA A 17 10.65 -8.04 -1.13
CA ALA A 17 9.56 -7.08 -1.09
C ALA A 17 9.98 -5.73 -1.65
N LEU A 18 9.12 -5.09 -2.44
CA LEU A 18 9.22 -3.68 -2.82
C LEU A 18 8.15 -2.88 -2.08
N VAL A 19 8.57 -1.88 -1.30
CA VAL A 19 7.64 -0.99 -0.59
C VAL A 19 7.82 0.43 -1.10
N THR A 20 6.79 1.03 -1.71
CA THR A 20 6.80 2.45 -2.10
C THR A 20 6.16 3.33 -1.04
N GLY A 21 6.53 4.61 -1.01
CA GLY A 21 6.13 5.49 0.09
C GLY A 21 6.78 5.10 1.42
N ALA A 22 7.91 4.38 1.39
CA ALA A 22 8.57 3.82 2.56
C ALA A 22 9.21 4.87 3.48
N SER A 23 9.30 6.14 3.06
CA SER A 23 9.93 7.20 3.87
C SER A 23 9.08 7.68 5.06
N SER A 24 7.80 7.33 5.14
CA SER A 24 6.93 7.79 6.24
C SER A 24 5.63 6.99 6.33
N GLY A 25 4.92 7.16 7.44
CA GLY A 25 3.55 6.68 7.64
C GLY A 25 3.35 5.19 7.37
N ILE A 26 2.29 4.84 6.65
CA ILE A 26 1.90 3.44 6.41
C ILE A 26 3.01 2.67 5.68
N GLY A 27 3.63 3.29 4.66
CA GLY A 27 4.71 2.62 3.91
C GLY A 27 5.92 2.29 4.77
N LEU A 28 6.32 3.20 5.68
CA LEU A 28 7.39 2.98 6.63
C LEU A 28 7.08 1.82 7.57
N GLY A 29 5.91 1.84 8.22
CA GLY A 29 5.54 0.76 9.15
C GLY A 29 5.41 -0.58 8.47
N CYS A 30 4.79 -0.64 7.28
CA CYS A 30 4.69 -1.89 6.52
C CYS A 30 6.07 -2.40 6.07
N ALA A 31 7.01 -1.51 5.73
CA ALA A 31 8.38 -1.93 5.40
C ALA A 31 9.07 -2.60 6.59
N ILE A 32 8.92 -2.02 7.79
CA ILE A 32 9.40 -2.62 9.04
C ILE A 32 8.75 -4.00 9.27
N ALA A 33 7.42 -4.07 9.17
CA ALA A 33 6.68 -5.31 9.39
C ALA A 33 7.11 -6.45 8.46
N LEU A 34 7.31 -6.15 7.16
CA LEU A 34 7.76 -7.15 6.20
C LEU A 34 9.21 -7.59 6.46
N ALA A 35 10.08 -6.66 6.86
CA ALA A 35 11.47 -6.96 7.22
C ALA A 35 11.54 -7.82 8.49
N GLU A 36 10.77 -7.50 9.53
CA GLU A 36 10.63 -8.29 10.76
C GLU A 36 10.18 -9.73 10.49
N LYS A 37 9.34 -9.95 9.48
CA LYS A 37 8.90 -11.28 9.06
C LYS A 37 9.87 -11.98 8.10
N GLY A 38 11.07 -11.45 7.88
CA GLY A 38 12.17 -12.11 7.16
C GLY A 38 12.30 -11.72 5.69
N ALA A 39 11.48 -10.80 5.16
CA ALA A 39 11.64 -10.34 3.79
C ALA A 39 12.88 -9.45 3.61
N GLU A 40 13.54 -9.55 2.45
CA GLU A 40 14.49 -8.53 1.98
C GLU A 40 13.72 -7.36 1.36
N VAL A 41 13.71 -6.18 2.03
CA VAL A 41 12.86 -5.06 1.64
C VAL A 41 13.60 -4.01 0.84
N ALA A 42 13.15 -3.76 -0.39
CA ALA A 42 13.55 -2.61 -1.18
C ALA A 42 12.67 -1.40 -0.80
N LEU A 43 13.28 -0.43 -0.14
CA LEU A 43 12.66 0.79 0.37
C LEU A 43 12.63 1.84 -0.72
N ALA A 44 11.44 2.25 -1.16
CA ALA A 44 11.29 3.14 -2.31
C ALA A 44 10.55 4.43 -1.96
N SER A 45 11.17 5.56 -2.21
CA SER A 45 10.55 6.90 -2.20
C SER A 45 11.45 7.92 -2.90
N ARG A 46 11.00 9.17 -2.97
CA ARG A 46 11.79 10.30 -3.48
C ARG A 46 12.79 10.82 -2.45
N ASN A 47 12.43 10.77 -1.17
CA ASN A 47 13.25 11.29 -0.06
C ASN A 47 14.32 10.28 0.35
N LYS A 48 15.53 10.48 -0.14
CA LYS A 48 16.67 9.60 0.16
C LYS A 48 17.10 9.63 1.64
N LYS A 49 16.98 10.80 2.30
CA LYS A 49 17.39 10.95 3.70
C LYS A 49 16.57 10.04 4.61
N ASP A 50 15.23 10.14 4.51
CA ASP A 50 14.33 9.33 5.34
C ASP A 50 14.47 7.84 5.03
N LEU A 51 14.72 7.49 3.73
CA LEU A 51 15.00 6.09 3.36
C LEU A 51 16.28 5.57 4.00
N PHE A 52 17.30 6.42 4.12
CA PHE A 52 18.57 6.04 4.74
C PHE A 52 18.39 5.82 6.25
N GLU A 53 17.64 6.67 6.93
CA GLU A 53 17.30 6.52 8.35
C GLU A 53 16.55 5.19 8.59
N LEU A 54 15.53 4.88 7.77
CA LEU A 54 14.81 3.62 7.86
C LEU A 54 15.69 2.41 7.52
N HIS A 55 16.54 2.52 6.51
CA HIS A 55 17.48 1.46 6.16
C HIS A 55 18.40 1.12 7.32
N ASN A 56 19.01 2.13 7.96
CA ASN A 56 19.88 1.94 9.12
C ASN A 56 19.13 1.30 10.30
N TYR A 57 17.88 1.74 10.56
CA TYR A 57 17.06 1.11 11.58
C TYR A 57 16.83 -0.38 11.29
N ILE A 58 16.40 -0.74 10.06
CA ILE A 58 16.18 -2.15 9.68
C ILE A 58 17.47 -2.97 9.81
N GLN A 59 18.61 -2.43 9.37
CA GLN A 59 19.92 -3.10 9.51
C GLN A 59 20.32 -3.30 10.98
N SER A 60 20.04 -2.32 11.85
CA SER A 60 20.35 -2.42 13.28
C SER A 60 19.53 -3.52 14.00
N GLN A 61 18.38 -3.91 13.44
CA GLN A 61 17.57 -5.03 13.93
C GLN A 61 18.04 -6.39 13.36
N GLY A 62 19.10 -6.42 12.53
CA GLY A 62 19.58 -7.63 11.85
C GLY A 62 18.75 -8.01 10.62
N TRP A 63 17.80 -7.19 10.19
CA TRP A 63 16.95 -7.44 9.02
C TRP A 63 17.57 -6.90 7.73
N LYS A 64 17.05 -7.33 6.57
CA LYS A 64 17.62 -6.99 5.26
C LYS A 64 16.83 -5.92 4.55
N SER A 65 17.49 -4.86 4.10
CA SER A 65 16.89 -3.85 3.24
C SER A 65 17.88 -3.26 2.24
N LYS A 66 17.35 -2.59 1.23
CA LYS A 66 18.10 -1.77 0.28
C LYS A 66 17.28 -0.55 -0.13
N ILE A 67 17.95 0.51 -0.57
CA ILE A 67 17.31 1.78 -0.95
C ILE A 67 17.13 1.84 -2.47
N LEU A 68 15.92 2.21 -2.91
CA LEU A 68 15.60 2.53 -4.29
C LEU A 68 14.99 3.95 -4.37
N ALA A 69 15.79 4.95 -4.74
CA ALA A 69 15.26 6.31 -4.93
C ALA A 69 14.40 6.38 -6.20
N ILE A 70 13.08 6.35 -6.03
CA ILE A 70 12.09 6.26 -7.11
C ILE A 70 11.04 7.37 -6.96
N ASP A 71 10.68 7.98 -8.09
CA ASP A 71 9.43 8.72 -8.26
C ASP A 71 8.50 7.90 -9.15
N ILE A 72 7.41 7.38 -8.57
CA ILE A 72 6.48 6.50 -9.29
C ILE A 72 5.73 7.21 -10.44
N THR A 73 5.71 8.55 -10.45
CA THR A 73 5.12 9.32 -11.55
C THR A 73 5.97 9.25 -12.83
N ASN A 74 7.28 9.03 -12.69
CA ASN A 74 8.16 8.74 -13.81
C ASN A 74 8.15 7.23 -14.11
N VAL A 75 7.11 6.80 -14.83
CA VAL A 75 6.84 5.39 -15.13
C VAL A 75 8.03 4.68 -15.77
N GLN A 76 8.67 5.32 -16.78
CA GLN A 76 9.77 4.67 -17.51
C GLN A 76 10.99 4.43 -16.64
N LYS A 77 11.43 5.44 -15.88
CA LYS A 77 12.57 5.33 -14.96
C LYS A 77 12.29 4.32 -13.84
N THR A 78 11.08 4.38 -13.29
CA THR A 78 10.63 3.45 -12.25
C THR A 78 10.63 2.02 -12.75
N SER A 79 10.03 1.77 -13.92
CA SER A 79 10.00 0.43 -14.52
C SER A 79 11.39 -0.15 -14.75
N ARG A 80 12.34 0.65 -15.28
CA ARG A 80 13.74 0.22 -15.48
C ARG A 80 14.41 -0.15 -14.16
N LEU A 81 14.28 0.70 -13.12
CA LEU A 81 14.91 0.47 -11.81
C LEU A 81 14.30 -0.76 -11.11
N VAL A 82 12.99 -0.90 -11.13
CA VAL A 82 12.28 -2.04 -10.52
C VAL A 82 12.67 -3.34 -11.24
N SER A 83 12.70 -3.35 -12.57
CA SER A 83 13.09 -4.53 -13.35
C SER A 83 14.54 -4.95 -13.13
N LYS A 84 15.45 -3.98 -12.96
CA LYS A 84 16.87 -4.26 -12.68
C LYS A 84 17.09 -4.89 -11.29
N ASN A 85 16.24 -4.55 -10.32
CA ASN A 85 16.38 -4.96 -8.91
C ASN A 85 15.47 -6.13 -8.50
N GLY A 86 14.49 -6.50 -9.33
CA GLY A 86 13.55 -7.60 -9.12
C GLY A 86 14.11 -8.98 -9.52
N PRO A 87 13.25 -9.98 -9.67
CA PRO A 87 11.84 -9.91 -9.38
C PRO A 87 11.53 -9.75 -7.90
N PHE A 88 10.44 -9.03 -7.58
CA PHE A 88 9.92 -8.86 -6.22
C PHE A 88 8.67 -9.74 -6.08
N GLU A 89 8.68 -10.68 -5.14
CA GLU A 89 7.53 -11.55 -4.85
C GLU A 89 6.43 -10.80 -4.07
N ILE A 90 6.80 -9.70 -3.40
CA ILE A 90 5.87 -8.86 -2.66
C ILE A 90 6.00 -7.42 -3.16
N LEU A 91 4.86 -6.80 -3.49
CA LEU A 91 4.74 -5.35 -3.68
C LEU A 91 3.80 -4.80 -2.61
N LEU A 92 4.23 -3.79 -1.87
CA LEU A 92 3.36 -2.94 -1.08
C LEU A 92 3.45 -1.51 -1.62
N ASN A 93 2.42 -1.11 -2.36
CA ASN A 93 2.35 0.17 -3.03
C ASN A 93 1.60 1.18 -2.15
N SER A 94 2.37 1.92 -1.33
CA SER A 94 1.84 2.91 -0.38
C SER A 94 2.14 4.36 -0.78
N ALA A 95 2.82 4.59 -1.90
CA ALA A 95 3.01 5.94 -2.38
C ALA A 95 1.66 6.56 -2.76
N GLY A 96 1.35 7.70 -2.17
CA GLY A 96 0.09 8.40 -2.39
C GLY A 96 0.18 9.86 -1.98
N GLN A 97 -0.74 10.65 -2.50
CA GLN A 97 -0.94 12.04 -2.07
C GLN A 97 -2.42 12.39 -2.07
N ALA A 98 -2.74 13.43 -1.34
CA ALA A 98 -4.06 14.02 -1.30
C ALA A 98 -3.95 15.54 -1.51
N ARG A 99 -4.85 16.08 -2.33
CA ARG A 99 -5.10 17.51 -2.47
C ARG A 99 -6.59 17.70 -2.29
N HIS A 100 -6.93 18.32 -1.17
CA HIS A 100 -8.32 18.48 -0.75
C HIS A 100 -8.82 19.85 -1.11
N SER A 101 -9.97 19.90 -1.79
CA SER A 101 -10.70 21.12 -2.14
C SER A 101 -12.19 20.80 -2.29
N PRO A 102 -13.10 21.77 -2.12
CA PRO A 102 -14.49 21.60 -2.55
C PRO A 102 -14.55 21.11 -4.01
N ALA A 103 -15.54 20.31 -4.35
CA ALA A 103 -15.63 19.69 -5.67
C ALA A 103 -15.65 20.72 -6.82
N LEU A 104 -16.28 21.87 -6.59
CA LEU A 104 -16.38 22.95 -7.58
C LEU A 104 -15.06 23.73 -7.75
N ASP A 105 -14.15 23.66 -6.77
CA ASP A 105 -12.88 24.42 -6.76
C ASP A 105 -11.67 23.53 -7.10
N THR A 106 -11.89 22.23 -7.37
CA THR A 106 -10.80 21.32 -7.74
C THR A 106 -10.20 21.74 -9.08
N THR A 107 -8.93 22.16 -9.06
CA THR A 107 -8.23 22.56 -10.27
C THR A 107 -7.77 21.34 -11.09
N PRO A 108 -7.64 21.45 -12.44
CA PRO A 108 -7.04 20.39 -13.26
C PRO A 108 -5.65 19.99 -12.75
N HIS A 109 -4.83 20.97 -12.34
CA HIS A 109 -3.49 20.71 -11.78
C HIS A 109 -3.53 19.81 -10.53
N ASP A 110 -4.46 20.05 -9.60
CA ASP A 110 -4.59 19.25 -8.38
C ASP A 110 -5.18 17.88 -8.66
N PHE A 111 -6.16 17.80 -9.55
CA PHE A 111 -6.70 16.55 -10.05
C PHE A 111 -5.61 15.68 -10.67
N ASP A 112 -4.85 16.20 -11.63
CA ASP A 112 -3.78 15.48 -12.32
C ASP A 112 -2.67 15.06 -11.35
N ALA A 113 -2.30 15.91 -10.38
CA ALA A 113 -1.31 15.57 -9.39
C ALA A 113 -1.73 14.35 -8.56
N VAL A 114 -2.99 14.28 -8.11
CA VAL A 114 -3.54 13.14 -7.37
C VAL A 114 -3.61 11.90 -8.25
N MET A 115 -4.15 12.02 -9.48
CA MET A 115 -4.28 10.89 -10.41
C MET A 115 -2.93 10.34 -10.85
N ASN A 116 -1.94 11.18 -11.10
CA ASN A 116 -0.61 10.74 -11.51
C ASN A 116 0.09 9.88 -10.45
N VAL A 117 -0.05 10.20 -9.16
CA VAL A 117 0.54 9.40 -8.09
C VAL A 117 -0.34 8.20 -7.76
N ASN A 118 -1.60 8.45 -7.38
CA ASN A 118 -2.46 7.43 -6.77
C ASN A 118 -2.96 6.38 -7.76
N LEU A 119 -3.14 6.76 -9.02
CA LEU A 119 -3.67 5.86 -10.05
C LEU A 119 -2.59 5.49 -11.06
N ARG A 120 -2.10 6.45 -11.85
CA ARG A 120 -1.19 6.16 -12.96
C ARG A 120 0.10 5.51 -12.48
N GLY A 121 0.76 6.09 -11.47
CA GLY A 121 1.99 5.54 -10.89
C GLY A 121 1.76 4.17 -10.26
N ALA A 122 0.68 4.00 -9.50
CA ALA A 122 0.31 2.75 -8.85
C ALA A 122 0.03 1.63 -9.87
N TYR A 123 -0.74 1.91 -10.91
CA TYR A 123 -1.06 0.96 -11.97
C TYR A 123 0.19 0.41 -12.67
N PHE A 124 1.02 1.32 -13.19
CA PHE A 124 2.21 0.92 -13.96
C PHE A 124 3.29 0.28 -13.09
N LEU A 125 3.38 0.62 -11.81
CA LEU A 125 4.25 -0.07 -10.88
C LEU A 125 3.77 -1.51 -10.64
N THR A 126 2.47 -1.69 -10.34
CA THR A 126 1.85 -3.01 -10.18
C THR A 126 2.06 -3.86 -11.44
N GLN A 127 1.82 -3.28 -12.63
CA GLN A 127 2.07 -3.95 -13.91
C GLN A 127 3.54 -4.34 -14.08
N THR A 128 4.47 -3.46 -13.72
CA THR A 128 5.91 -3.73 -13.87
C THR A 128 6.34 -4.92 -13.00
N VAL A 129 5.91 -4.96 -11.73
CA VAL A 129 6.22 -6.08 -10.83
C VAL A 129 5.58 -7.36 -11.33
N ALA A 130 4.31 -7.32 -11.73
CA ALA A 130 3.60 -8.47 -12.29
C ALA A 130 4.30 -9.04 -13.53
N LYS A 131 4.72 -8.18 -14.48
CA LYS A 131 5.48 -8.61 -15.68
C LYS A 131 6.77 -9.34 -15.31
N GLN A 132 7.49 -8.88 -14.27
CA GLN A 132 8.72 -9.56 -13.82
C GLN A 132 8.40 -10.92 -13.20
N LEU A 133 7.34 -11.04 -12.42
CA LEU A 133 6.92 -12.32 -11.85
C LEU A 133 6.54 -13.33 -12.95
N VAL A 134 5.73 -12.92 -13.90
CA VAL A 134 5.36 -13.77 -15.05
C VAL A 134 6.59 -14.19 -15.84
N LYS A 135 7.48 -13.24 -16.18
CA LYS A 135 8.72 -13.53 -16.94
C LYS A 135 9.61 -14.56 -16.25
N HIS A 136 9.66 -14.55 -14.92
CA HIS A 136 10.50 -15.45 -14.12
C HIS A 136 9.74 -16.67 -13.57
N ALA A 137 8.50 -16.91 -14.00
CA ALA A 137 7.61 -17.97 -13.52
C ALA A 137 7.49 -18.01 -11.97
N LYS A 138 7.44 -16.83 -11.34
CA LYS A 138 7.33 -16.69 -9.89
C LYS A 138 5.92 -16.29 -9.49
N LYS A 139 5.44 -16.87 -8.38
CA LYS A 139 4.22 -16.43 -7.68
C LYS A 139 4.49 -15.14 -6.91
N GLY A 140 3.44 -14.39 -6.56
CA GLY A 140 3.63 -13.18 -5.76
C GLY A 140 2.34 -12.63 -5.15
N SER A 141 2.52 -11.64 -4.29
CA SER A 141 1.44 -10.87 -3.67
C SER A 141 1.66 -9.37 -3.86
N LEU A 142 0.76 -8.73 -4.60
CA LEU A 142 0.79 -7.31 -4.90
C LEU A 142 -0.30 -6.61 -4.09
N ILE A 143 0.11 -5.67 -3.23
CA ILE A 143 -0.78 -5.02 -2.25
C ILE A 143 -0.78 -3.53 -2.55
N ASN A 144 -1.94 -2.97 -2.88
CA ASN A 144 -2.10 -1.54 -3.06
C ASN A 144 -2.75 -0.91 -1.83
N ILE A 145 -2.17 0.13 -1.27
CA ILE A 145 -2.84 0.91 -0.22
C ILE A 145 -3.90 1.80 -0.88
N SER A 146 -5.14 1.40 -0.68
CA SER A 146 -6.33 2.13 -1.09
C SER A 146 -6.81 3.06 0.04
N SER A 147 -8.10 3.13 0.28
CA SER A 147 -8.71 3.90 1.36
C SER A 147 -10.16 3.43 1.56
N GLN A 148 -10.72 3.57 2.76
CA GLN A 148 -12.18 3.49 2.94
C GLN A 148 -12.92 4.51 2.04
N MET A 149 -12.24 5.62 1.65
CA MET A 149 -12.79 6.61 0.70
C MET A 149 -12.94 6.09 -0.74
N ALA A 150 -12.51 4.88 -1.03
CA ALA A 150 -12.85 4.19 -2.27
C ALA A 150 -14.26 3.58 -2.24
N HIS A 151 -14.82 3.42 -1.04
CA HIS A 151 -16.11 2.75 -0.79
C HIS A 151 -17.19 3.74 -0.30
N VAL A 152 -16.77 4.90 0.22
CA VAL A 152 -17.66 5.98 0.68
C VAL A 152 -17.14 7.33 0.21
N GLY A 153 -18.02 8.33 0.13
CA GLY A 153 -17.63 9.69 -0.17
C GLY A 153 -17.02 10.42 1.03
N GLY A 154 -16.34 11.53 0.76
CA GLY A 154 -15.82 12.43 1.79
C GLY A 154 -15.86 13.88 1.33
N ILE A 155 -16.15 14.81 2.25
CA ILE A 155 -16.16 16.25 1.98
C ILE A 155 -14.76 16.69 1.51
N ASP A 156 -14.70 17.53 0.49
CA ASP A 156 -13.47 18.05 -0.12
C ASP A 156 -12.53 16.97 -0.71
N ARG A 157 -13.06 15.80 -1.11
CA ARG A 157 -12.22 14.64 -1.45
C ARG A 157 -12.58 13.99 -2.80
N ALA A 158 -13.32 14.67 -3.67
CA ALA A 158 -13.82 14.08 -4.93
C ALA A 158 -12.71 13.43 -5.77
N ALA A 159 -11.64 14.15 -6.08
CA ALA A 159 -10.50 13.62 -6.86
C ALA A 159 -9.78 12.46 -6.12
N TYR A 160 -9.62 12.57 -4.81
CA TYR A 160 -9.01 11.50 -4.00
C TYR A 160 -9.86 10.23 -3.99
N CYS A 161 -11.17 10.35 -3.73
CA CYS A 161 -12.12 9.22 -3.78
C CYS A 161 -12.09 8.54 -5.15
N ALA A 162 -12.16 9.32 -6.24
CA ALA A 162 -12.07 8.81 -7.60
C ALA A 162 -10.76 8.03 -7.83
N SER A 163 -9.62 8.57 -7.39
CA SER A 163 -8.33 7.89 -7.53
C SER A 163 -8.27 6.56 -6.78
N LYS A 164 -8.86 6.48 -5.57
CA LYS A 164 -8.85 5.25 -4.76
C LYS A 164 -9.89 4.23 -5.23
N ALA A 165 -11.05 4.66 -5.71
CA ALA A 165 -12.02 3.79 -6.38
C ALA A 165 -11.41 3.16 -7.66
N ALA A 166 -10.64 3.92 -8.43
CA ALA A 166 -9.92 3.39 -9.58
C ALA A 166 -8.86 2.33 -9.20
N VAL A 167 -8.19 2.49 -8.04
CA VAL A 167 -7.27 1.47 -7.50
C VAL A 167 -8.01 0.16 -7.20
N GLU A 168 -9.21 0.21 -6.62
CA GLU A 168 -10.05 -0.97 -6.41
C GLU A 168 -10.41 -1.64 -7.74
N GLY A 169 -10.81 -0.83 -8.75
CA GLY A 169 -11.18 -1.32 -10.06
C GLY A 169 -10.06 -2.09 -10.75
N PHE A 170 -8.87 -1.49 -10.90
CA PHE A 170 -7.77 -2.19 -11.54
C PHE A 170 -7.22 -3.37 -10.74
N THR A 171 -7.30 -3.31 -9.41
CA THR A 171 -6.91 -4.43 -8.55
C THR A 171 -7.74 -5.68 -8.85
N LYS A 172 -9.06 -5.53 -8.96
CA LYS A 172 -9.97 -6.64 -9.32
C LYS A 172 -9.69 -7.18 -10.72
N ALA A 173 -9.55 -6.30 -11.70
CA ALA A 173 -9.27 -6.70 -13.08
C ALA A 173 -7.95 -7.47 -13.20
N MET A 174 -6.86 -6.94 -12.65
CA MET A 174 -5.56 -7.61 -12.68
C MET A 174 -5.54 -8.92 -11.87
N ALA A 175 -6.32 -9.02 -10.79
CA ALA A 175 -6.44 -10.25 -10.01
C ALA A 175 -7.04 -11.40 -10.85
N ILE A 176 -8.07 -11.10 -11.66
CA ILE A 176 -8.69 -12.06 -12.58
C ILE A 176 -7.69 -12.51 -13.64
N GLU A 177 -6.98 -11.56 -14.28
CA GLU A 177 -6.06 -11.85 -15.38
C GLU A 177 -4.84 -12.65 -14.93
N LEU A 178 -4.30 -12.35 -13.74
CA LEU A 178 -3.01 -12.84 -13.27
C LEU A 178 -3.11 -13.99 -12.27
N GLY A 179 -4.31 -14.34 -11.82
CA GLY A 179 -4.53 -15.44 -10.88
C GLY A 179 -4.00 -16.78 -11.39
N LYS A 180 -4.14 -17.08 -12.69
CA LYS A 180 -3.56 -18.26 -13.33
C LYS A 180 -2.02 -18.36 -13.25
N ASN A 181 -1.35 -17.24 -13.05
CA ASN A 181 0.09 -17.17 -12.86
C ASN A 181 0.50 -17.30 -11.37
N GLY A 182 -0.46 -17.51 -10.46
CA GLY A 182 -0.22 -17.54 -9.03
C GLY A 182 0.12 -16.16 -8.43
N ILE A 183 -0.30 -15.07 -9.08
CA ILE A 183 -0.11 -13.70 -8.62
C ILE A 183 -1.43 -13.22 -8.01
N ARG A 184 -1.39 -12.89 -6.72
CA ARG A 184 -2.52 -12.33 -5.98
C ARG A 184 -2.41 -10.80 -5.94
N ILE A 185 -3.51 -10.11 -6.11
CA ILE A 185 -3.54 -8.64 -6.08
C ILE A 185 -4.71 -8.21 -5.21
N ASN A 186 -4.41 -7.45 -4.14
CA ASN A 186 -5.40 -7.02 -3.15
C ASN A 186 -5.18 -5.57 -2.75
N THR A 187 -6.15 -5.00 -2.06
CA THR A 187 -6.03 -3.69 -1.43
C THR A 187 -6.11 -3.78 0.09
N ILE A 188 -5.48 -2.83 0.76
CA ILE A 188 -5.76 -2.48 2.15
C ILE A 188 -6.41 -1.11 2.12
N CYS A 189 -7.53 -0.96 2.82
CA CYS A 189 -8.36 0.25 2.84
C CYS A 189 -8.39 0.87 4.25
N PRO A 190 -7.33 1.63 4.62
CA PRO A 190 -7.31 2.28 5.92
C PRO A 190 -8.30 3.45 5.99
N THR A 191 -8.76 3.75 7.19
CA THR A 191 -9.34 5.04 7.53
C THR A 191 -8.23 6.07 7.81
N PHE A 192 -8.54 7.10 8.62
CA PHE A 192 -7.58 8.09 9.06
C PHE A 192 -6.54 7.48 10.02
N ILE A 193 -5.35 7.26 9.50
CA ILE A 193 -4.18 6.80 10.25
C ILE A 193 -3.33 8.01 10.62
N LEU A 194 -2.86 8.08 11.85
CA LEU A 194 -1.98 9.15 12.34
C LEU A 194 -0.63 9.10 11.60
N THR A 195 -0.47 9.97 10.61
CA THR A 195 0.69 10.07 9.72
C THR A 195 0.92 11.52 9.32
N PRO A 196 2.06 11.88 8.72
CA PRO A 196 2.26 13.21 8.17
C PRO A 196 1.16 13.66 7.19
N LEU A 197 0.60 12.73 6.40
CA LEU A 197 -0.47 13.02 5.43
C LEU A 197 -1.76 13.49 6.10
N THR A 198 -2.10 12.98 7.28
CA THR A 198 -3.36 13.25 7.98
C THR A 198 -3.22 14.30 9.07
N LYS A 199 -2.00 14.76 9.39
CA LYS A 199 -1.69 15.69 10.46
C LYS A 199 -2.56 16.95 10.42
N ALA A 200 -2.73 17.55 9.25
CA ALA A 200 -3.56 18.76 9.09
C ALA A 200 -5.03 18.52 9.47
N SER A 201 -5.59 17.34 9.15
CA SER A 201 -6.97 16.99 9.51
C SER A 201 -7.17 16.82 11.02
N PHE A 202 -6.14 16.34 11.74
CA PHE A 202 -6.20 16.18 13.20
C PHE A 202 -5.85 17.45 13.98
N ASN A 203 -5.17 18.42 13.36
CA ASN A 203 -4.91 19.72 13.94
C ASN A 203 -6.14 20.64 13.90
N ASP A 204 -7.13 20.35 13.07
CA ASP A 204 -8.41 21.04 13.00
C ASP A 204 -9.42 20.37 13.96
N PRO A 205 -9.87 21.05 15.04
CA PRO A 205 -10.75 20.43 16.05
C PRO A 205 -12.10 19.95 15.46
N ILE A 206 -12.64 20.66 14.49
CA ILE A 206 -13.92 20.34 13.86
C ILE A 206 -13.76 19.06 13.02
N LYS A 207 -12.72 19.02 12.18
CA LYS A 207 -12.42 17.84 11.36
C LYS A 207 -12.08 16.63 12.23
N LYS A 208 -11.28 16.84 13.29
CA LYS A 208 -10.94 15.77 14.25
C LYS A 208 -12.18 15.17 14.89
N LYS A 209 -13.11 16.01 15.40
CA LYS A 209 -14.35 15.55 16.01
C LYS A 209 -15.16 14.72 15.02
N TRP A 210 -15.40 15.25 13.81
CA TRP A 210 -16.12 14.55 12.74
C TRP A 210 -15.47 13.20 12.38
N ILE A 211 -14.14 13.15 12.27
CA ILE A 211 -13.42 11.89 11.98
C ILE A 211 -13.67 10.86 13.09
N LEU A 212 -13.53 11.26 14.36
CA LEU A 212 -13.66 10.35 15.49
C LEU A 212 -15.09 9.82 15.66
N GLU A 213 -16.10 10.64 15.37
CA GLU A 213 -17.52 10.23 15.40
C GLU A 213 -17.85 9.16 14.34
N LYS A 214 -17.15 9.21 13.20
CA LYS A 214 -17.32 8.22 12.12
C LYS A 214 -16.62 6.89 12.41
N ILE A 215 -15.52 6.90 13.15
CA ILE A 215 -14.77 5.67 13.51
C ILE A 215 -15.42 5.01 14.72
N LYS A 216 -16.12 3.90 14.53
CA LYS A 216 -16.91 3.23 15.59
C LYS A 216 -16.05 2.73 16.76
N LEU A 217 -14.77 2.43 16.52
CA LEU A 217 -13.82 2.10 17.60
C LEU A 217 -13.34 3.34 18.40
N GLY A 218 -13.86 4.56 18.10
CA GLY A 218 -13.66 5.77 18.89
C GLY A 218 -12.26 6.37 18.89
N ARG A 219 -11.36 5.88 18.01
CA ARG A 219 -9.98 6.38 17.90
C ARG A 219 -9.49 6.45 16.47
N ALA A 220 -8.58 7.36 16.20
CA ALA A 220 -7.80 7.32 14.96
C ALA A 220 -6.94 6.05 14.89
N GLY A 221 -6.72 5.57 13.67
CA GLY A 221 -5.80 4.47 13.46
C GLY A 221 -4.35 4.88 13.69
N LYS A 222 -3.52 3.93 14.09
CA LYS A 222 -2.07 4.02 14.11
C LYS A 222 -1.49 3.23 12.94
N VAL A 223 -0.22 3.46 12.62
CA VAL A 223 0.47 2.72 11.55
C VAL A 223 0.45 1.22 11.83
N GLU A 224 0.60 0.85 13.09
CA GLU A 224 0.59 -0.54 13.58
C GLU A 224 -0.73 -1.26 13.28
N ASP A 225 -1.86 -0.56 13.25
CA ASP A 225 -3.16 -1.14 12.91
C ASP A 225 -3.20 -1.67 11.45
N VAL A 226 -2.34 -1.16 10.57
CA VAL A 226 -2.26 -1.56 9.15
C VAL A 226 -1.23 -2.68 8.92
N MET A 227 -0.20 -2.76 9.76
CA MET A 227 0.93 -3.69 9.59
C MET A 227 0.49 -5.15 9.56
N GLY A 228 -0.45 -5.55 10.41
CA GLY A 228 -0.99 -6.91 10.44
C GLY A 228 -1.65 -7.34 9.14
N ALA A 229 -2.46 -6.46 8.53
CA ALA A 229 -3.07 -6.71 7.22
C ALA A 229 -2.02 -6.85 6.11
N ALA A 230 -0.96 -6.05 6.15
CA ALA A 230 0.15 -6.13 5.20
C ALA A 230 0.88 -7.49 5.29
N ILE A 231 1.20 -7.96 6.49
CA ILE A 231 1.82 -9.28 6.72
C ILE A 231 0.89 -10.40 6.23
N TYR A 232 -0.40 -10.34 6.59
CA TYR A 232 -1.40 -11.32 6.15
C TYR A 232 -1.45 -11.43 4.64
N LEU A 233 -1.63 -10.32 3.93
CA LEU A 233 -1.72 -10.32 2.47
C LEU A 233 -0.40 -10.71 1.79
N ALA A 234 0.75 -10.39 2.39
CA ALA A 234 2.06 -10.73 1.85
C ALA A 234 2.40 -12.23 1.96
N SER A 235 1.81 -12.92 2.94
CA SER A 235 2.16 -14.29 3.32
C SER A 235 1.27 -15.37 2.69
N ASP A 236 1.62 -16.63 2.93
CA ASP A 236 0.85 -17.79 2.50
C ASP A 236 -0.47 -17.94 3.30
N ALA A 237 -0.62 -17.22 4.43
CA ALA A 237 -1.87 -17.18 5.19
C ALA A 237 -3.05 -16.62 4.37
N SER A 238 -2.77 -15.87 3.32
CA SER A 238 -3.76 -15.32 2.38
C SER A 238 -3.73 -15.97 0.99
N SER A 239 -3.29 -17.24 0.89
CA SER A 239 -3.05 -17.93 -0.39
C SER A 239 -4.28 -18.00 -1.33
N LEU A 240 -5.50 -17.95 -0.78
CA LEU A 240 -6.75 -17.93 -1.57
C LEU A 240 -7.40 -16.53 -1.64
N VAL A 241 -6.70 -15.47 -1.20
CA VAL A 241 -7.23 -14.10 -1.19
C VAL A 241 -6.63 -13.30 -2.35
N THR A 242 -7.47 -12.99 -3.34
CA THR A 242 -7.12 -12.12 -4.48
C THR A 242 -8.33 -11.31 -4.94
N GLY A 243 -8.13 -10.10 -5.46
CA GLY A 243 -9.19 -9.19 -5.87
C GLY A 243 -10.02 -8.62 -4.70
N SER A 244 -9.52 -8.74 -3.48
CA SER A 244 -10.22 -8.38 -2.24
C SER A 244 -9.71 -7.07 -1.64
N SER A 245 -10.59 -6.41 -0.88
CA SER A 245 -10.30 -5.19 -0.12
C SER A 245 -10.35 -5.49 1.37
N ILE A 246 -9.24 -5.32 2.07
CA ILE A 246 -9.18 -5.46 3.53
C ILE A 246 -9.43 -4.10 4.18
N MET A 247 -10.61 -3.95 4.79
CA MET A 247 -10.96 -2.74 5.52
C MET A 247 -10.20 -2.67 6.84
N VAL A 248 -9.50 -1.56 7.09
CA VAL A 248 -8.82 -1.24 8.35
C VAL A 248 -9.29 0.15 8.78
N ASP A 249 -10.58 0.25 9.09
CA ASP A 249 -11.27 1.52 9.18
C ASP A 249 -12.01 1.77 10.50
N GLY A 250 -11.86 0.87 11.45
CA GLY A 250 -12.51 0.97 12.76
C GLY A 250 -14.03 1.01 12.70
N GLY A 251 -14.62 0.41 11.65
CA GLY A 251 -16.06 0.34 11.45
C GLY A 251 -16.66 1.57 10.74
N TRP A 252 -15.85 2.45 10.14
CA TRP A 252 -16.35 3.61 9.40
C TRP A 252 -17.36 3.23 8.32
N THR A 253 -17.04 2.21 7.52
CA THR A 253 -17.87 1.77 6.37
C THR A 253 -18.95 0.74 6.75
N ALA A 254 -19.06 0.37 8.01
CA ALA A 254 -20.07 -0.59 8.47
C ALA A 254 -21.46 0.05 8.69
N GLY A 255 -21.56 1.39 8.68
CA GLY A 255 -22.83 2.10 8.88
C GLY A 255 -22.68 3.60 9.13
#